data_51667db18666ec24f6d55f860f0ced84
#
_entry.id   51667db18666ec24f6d55f860f0ced84
#
_cell.length_a   1.000
_cell.length_b   1.000
_cell.length_c   1.000
_cell.angle_alpha   90.00
_cell.angle_beta   90.00
_cell.angle_gamma   90.00
#
_symmetry.space_group_name_H-M   'P 1'
#
loop_
_entity.id
_entity.type
_entity.pdbx_description
1 polymer ?
#
loop_
_entity_poly.entity_id
_entity_poly.type
_entity_poly.pdbx_seq_one_letter_code
_entity_poly.pdbx_strand_id
1 'polypeptide(L)'
;MCKIQAPAFFVAVLWVALSASAAHAQFTFDKPKAEPPLPNPYTMSVKREQILDAAREVLKACAIALDEDLSRPAEGKLVTKPVVYSRGVTVKNDLEYLATFPAGDVRNWSQGRYVLEIIAVPVDQKRSQLQINATIQGRVADPNGSLNWIEGKSNGRLEDEVLRGMAGKTLGVDLTIKGKTQRRLLNCEY
;
A
#
# COMPACT_ATOMS: atom_id res chain seq x y z
N MET A 1 22.46 87.12 -24.97
CA MET A 1 21.43 86.11 -25.32
C MET A 1 22.07 84.73 -25.19
N CYS A 2 21.87 84.08 -24.09
CA CYS A 2 22.46 82.75 -23.84
C CYS A 2 21.34 81.72 -23.88
N LYS A 3 21.32 80.82 -24.90
CA LYS A 3 20.35 79.70 -24.99
C LYS A 3 20.86 78.52 -24.19
N ILE A 4 20.13 78.19 -23.17
CA ILE A 4 20.36 76.97 -22.38
C ILE A 4 19.69 75.83 -23.11
N GLN A 5 20.48 74.89 -23.67
CA GLN A 5 20.01 73.63 -24.15
C GLN A 5 19.92 72.60 -22.96
N ALA A 6 18.76 72.19 -22.61
CA ALA A 6 18.53 71.09 -21.61
C ALA A 6 18.89 69.71 -22.23
N PRO A 7 19.57 68.86 -21.51
CA PRO A 7 19.98 67.57 -22.05
C PRO A 7 18.85 66.56 -22.01
N ALA A 8 18.55 66.03 -23.20
CA ALA A 8 17.56 64.95 -23.40
C ALA A 8 18.03 63.54 -22.93
N PHE A 9 18.97 63.50 -22.02
CA PHE A 9 19.60 62.24 -21.58
C PHE A 9 18.92 61.58 -20.36
N PHE A 10 17.97 62.23 -19.68
CA PHE A 10 17.39 61.68 -18.45
C PHE A 10 16.17 60.78 -18.63
N VAL A 11 15.57 60.74 -19.81
CA VAL A 11 14.35 59.97 -20.04
C VAL A 11 14.64 58.51 -20.46
N ALA A 12 15.82 58.23 -21.01
CA ALA A 12 16.16 56.88 -21.49
C ALA A 12 16.55 55.91 -20.38
N VAL A 13 16.98 56.39 -19.20
CA VAL A 13 17.43 55.52 -18.12
C VAL A 13 16.26 54.98 -17.25
N LEU A 14 15.11 55.62 -17.27
CA LEU A 14 13.95 55.24 -16.48
C LEU A 14 13.16 54.05 -17.08
N TRP A 15 13.35 53.75 -18.37
CA TRP A 15 12.62 52.64 -19.05
C TRP A 15 13.31 51.30 -18.96
N VAL A 16 14.57 51.23 -18.59
CA VAL A 16 15.33 49.97 -18.45
C VAL A 16 15.14 49.32 -17.07
N ALA A 17 14.69 50.08 -16.07
CA ALA A 17 14.51 49.58 -14.71
C ALA A 17 13.18 48.88 -14.47
N LEU A 18 12.20 48.93 -15.38
CA LEU A 18 10.88 48.32 -15.22
C LEU A 18 10.72 46.94 -15.92
N SER A 19 11.75 46.45 -16.60
CA SER A 19 11.77 45.10 -17.16
C SER A 19 12.44 44.09 -16.20
N ALA A 20 12.42 44.32 -14.88
CA ALA A 20 12.71 43.28 -13.89
C ALA A 20 11.63 42.18 -14.03
N SER A 21 11.92 41.26 -14.91
CA SER A 21 11.19 40.05 -15.18
C SER A 21 10.73 39.41 -13.89
N ALA A 22 9.42 39.35 -13.69
CA ALA A 22 8.82 38.44 -12.70
C ALA A 22 9.21 37.03 -13.16
N ALA A 23 10.37 36.55 -12.73
CA ALA A 23 10.72 35.15 -12.76
C ALA A 23 9.72 34.44 -11.85
N HIS A 24 8.58 34.06 -12.42
CA HIS A 24 7.67 33.14 -11.77
C HIS A 24 8.44 31.82 -11.63
N ALA A 25 9.03 31.62 -10.47
CA ALA A 25 9.51 30.32 -10.04
C ALA A 25 8.27 29.39 -10.04
N GLN A 26 8.02 28.71 -11.15
CA GLN A 26 7.07 27.62 -11.20
C GLN A 26 7.70 26.49 -10.35
N PHE A 27 7.32 26.45 -9.09
CA PHE A 27 7.55 25.27 -8.27
C PHE A 27 6.69 24.16 -8.84
N THR A 28 7.24 23.38 -9.75
CA THR A 28 6.67 22.09 -10.13
C THR A 28 6.86 21.17 -8.92
N PHE A 29 5.81 20.98 -8.16
CA PHE A 29 5.75 19.89 -7.20
C PHE A 29 5.68 18.59 -7.99
N ASP A 30 6.83 17.99 -8.24
CA ASP A 30 6.87 16.60 -8.69
C ASP A 30 6.21 15.75 -7.61
N LYS A 31 5.04 15.17 -7.94
CA LYS A 31 4.43 14.19 -7.06
C LYS A 31 5.47 13.09 -6.80
N PRO A 32 5.76 12.75 -5.53
CA PRO A 32 6.66 11.64 -5.25
C PRO A 32 6.19 10.44 -6.05
N LYS A 33 7.09 9.89 -6.89
CA LYS A 33 6.80 8.67 -7.65
C LYS A 33 6.44 7.59 -6.64
N ALA A 34 5.24 7.02 -6.78
CA ALA A 34 4.85 5.87 -5.98
C ALA A 34 5.90 4.76 -6.19
N GLU A 35 6.44 4.25 -5.10
CA GLU A 35 7.33 3.10 -5.19
C GLU A 35 6.58 1.93 -5.84
N PRO A 36 7.20 1.23 -6.80
CA PRO A 36 6.57 0.06 -7.40
C PRO A 36 6.37 -1.03 -6.33
N PRO A 37 5.32 -1.85 -6.46
CA PRO A 37 5.11 -2.98 -5.56
C PRO A 37 6.30 -3.94 -5.62
N LEU A 38 6.58 -4.61 -4.51
CA LEU A 38 7.57 -5.69 -4.49
C LEU A 38 7.11 -6.84 -5.39
N PRO A 39 8.04 -7.55 -6.06
CA PRO A 39 7.66 -8.76 -6.77
C PRO A 39 7.08 -9.78 -5.77
N ASN A 40 5.98 -10.40 -6.13
CA ASN A 40 5.36 -11.45 -5.34
C ASN A 40 5.25 -12.70 -6.23
N PRO A 41 6.08 -13.74 -6.00
CA PRO A 41 6.94 -14.00 -4.82
C PRO A 41 8.24 -13.16 -4.78
N TYR A 42 8.72 -12.87 -3.55
CA TYR A 42 9.95 -12.14 -3.26
C TYR A 42 11.06 -13.08 -2.78
N THR A 43 12.23 -13.04 -3.45
CA THR A 43 13.37 -13.91 -3.12
C THR A 43 14.31 -13.22 -2.14
N MET A 44 14.69 -13.92 -1.06
CA MET A 44 15.61 -13.46 -0.03
C MET A 44 16.74 -14.45 0.22
N SER A 45 17.92 -13.93 0.61
CA SER A 45 19.09 -14.76 0.95
C SER A 45 19.03 -15.23 2.41
N VAL A 46 17.94 -15.89 2.78
CA VAL A 46 17.67 -16.44 4.11
C VAL A 46 17.02 -17.81 3.99
N LYS A 47 17.06 -18.59 5.07
CA LYS A 47 16.38 -19.88 5.15
C LYS A 47 14.88 -19.71 5.33
N ARG A 48 14.11 -20.66 4.86
CA ARG A 48 12.63 -20.70 4.99
C ARG A 48 12.15 -20.49 6.44
N GLU A 49 12.80 -21.13 7.39
CA GLU A 49 12.45 -21.06 8.80
C GLU A 49 12.49 -19.63 9.35
N GLN A 50 13.53 -18.87 8.96
CA GLN A 50 13.66 -17.45 9.35
C GLN A 50 12.52 -16.59 8.78
N ILE A 51 12.06 -16.88 7.57
CA ILE A 51 10.89 -16.21 6.97
C ILE A 51 9.62 -16.53 7.78
N LEU A 52 9.40 -17.79 8.11
CA LEU A 52 8.23 -18.21 8.87
C LEU A 52 8.21 -17.63 10.29
N ASP A 53 9.36 -17.53 10.95
CA ASP A 53 9.47 -16.94 12.27
C ASP A 53 9.21 -15.42 12.22
N ALA A 54 9.80 -14.70 11.25
CA ALA A 54 9.51 -13.31 11.03
C ALA A 54 8.02 -13.08 10.69
N ALA A 55 7.41 -13.95 9.88
CA ALA A 55 5.99 -13.89 9.57
C ALA A 55 5.12 -14.01 10.84
N ARG A 56 5.42 -14.96 11.74
CA ARG A 56 4.71 -15.10 13.01
C ARG A 56 4.84 -13.87 13.90
N GLU A 57 6.06 -13.28 13.97
CA GLU A 57 6.28 -12.06 14.75
C GLU A 57 5.48 -10.88 14.19
N VAL A 58 5.48 -10.69 12.87
CA VAL A 58 4.71 -9.62 12.21
C VAL A 58 3.21 -9.82 12.46
N LEU A 59 2.68 -11.03 12.23
CA LEU A 59 1.27 -11.32 12.47
C LEU A 59 0.87 -11.08 13.94
N LYS A 60 1.72 -11.48 14.88
CA LYS A 60 1.51 -11.24 16.32
C LYS A 60 1.50 -9.74 16.64
N ALA A 61 2.43 -8.95 16.09
CA ALA A 61 2.47 -7.50 16.26
C ALA A 61 1.24 -6.79 15.68
N CYS A 62 0.63 -7.38 14.65
CA CYS A 62 -0.61 -6.88 14.03
C CYS A 62 -1.88 -7.46 14.67
N ALA A 63 -1.78 -8.21 15.76
CA ALA A 63 -2.90 -8.92 16.41
C ALA A 63 -3.68 -9.85 15.46
N ILE A 64 -2.99 -10.43 14.46
CA ILE A 64 -3.57 -11.37 13.49
C ILE A 64 -3.29 -12.80 13.94
N ALA A 65 -4.36 -13.55 14.22
CA ALA A 65 -4.27 -14.93 14.65
C ALA A 65 -4.07 -15.89 13.46
N LEU A 66 -3.24 -16.92 13.66
CA LEU A 66 -3.11 -18.03 12.73
C LEU A 66 -4.28 -19.00 12.83
N ASP A 67 -4.64 -19.59 11.72
CA ASP A 67 -5.52 -20.74 11.62
C ASP A 67 -4.64 -22.01 11.66
N GLU A 68 -4.63 -22.69 12.80
CA GLU A 68 -3.77 -23.86 13.02
C GLU A 68 -4.22 -25.05 12.16
N ASP A 69 -5.50 -25.14 11.84
CA ASP A 69 -6.05 -26.25 11.05
C ASP A 69 -5.68 -26.16 9.58
N LEU A 70 -5.54 -24.94 9.06
CA LEU A 70 -5.18 -24.67 7.66
C LEU A 70 -3.68 -24.43 7.46
N SER A 71 -2.95 -24.10 8.53
CA SER A 71 -1.51 -23.89 8.48
C SER A 71 -0.73 -25.19 8.36
N ARG A 72 0.33 -25.19 7.57
CA ARG A 72 1.25 -26.32 7.39
C ARG A 72 2.70 -25.80 7.45
N PRO A 73 3.20 -25.45 8.65
CA PRO A 73 4.54 -24.86 8.78
C PRO A 73 5.65 -25.74 8.25
N ALA A 74 5.51 -27.07 8.38
CA ALA A 74 6.47 -28.03 7.84
C ALA A 74 6.59 -27.94 6.30
N GLU A 75 5.52 -27.56 5.63
CA GLU A 75 5.45 -27.33 4.20
C GLU A 75 5.79 -25.87 3.81
N GLY A 76 6.02 -25.01 4.81
CA GLY A 76 6.28 -23.58 4.58
C GLY A 76 5.04 -22.72 4.43
N LYS A 77 3.87 -23.20 4.86
CA LYS A 77 2.58 -22.51 4.69
C LYS A 77 2.00 -22.07 6.04
N LEU A 78 1.66 -20.78 6.14
CA LEU A 78 0.85 -20.23 7.25
C LEU A 78 -0.41 -19.61 6.67
N VAL A 79 -1.54 -19.81 7.36
CA VAL A 79 -2.83 -19.23 7.00
C VAL A 79 -3.37 -18.48 8.20
N THR A 80 -3.94 -17.29 8.00
CA THR A 80 -4.55 -16.52 9.09
C THR A 80 -6.01 -16.88 9.25
N LYS A 81 -6.54 -16.69 10.45
CA LYS A 81 -7.99 -16.60 10.64
C LYS A 81 -8.53 -15.38 9.89
N PRO A 82 -9.82 -15.36 9.51
CA PRO A 82 -10.41 -14.20 8.86
C PRO A 82 -10.26 -12.94 9.71
N VAL A 83 -9.64 -11.90 9.13
CA VAL A 83 -9.45 -10.60 9.77
C VAL A 83 -10.53 -9.65 9.30
N VAL A 84 -11.29 -9.07 10.22
CA VAL A 84 -12.30 -8.07 9.88
C VAL A 84 -11.61 -6.75 9.56
N TYR A 85 -11.75 -6.30 8.32
CA TYR A 85 -11.13 -5.08 7.81
C TYR A 85 -12.05 -3.86 7.92
N SER A 86 -13.36 -4.04 7.64
CA SER A 86 -14.34 -2.97 7.64
C SER A 86 -15.71 -3.45 8.09
N ARG A 87 -16.50 -2.53 8.67
CA ARG A 87 -17.89 -2.76 9.10
C ARG A 87 -18.74 -1.52 8.80
N GLY A 88 -20.04 -1.72 8.56
CA GLY A 88 -21.02 -0.65 8.37
C GLY A 88 -21.14 -0.17 6.92
N VAL A 89 -21.55 1.07 6.72
CA VAL A 89 -21.97 1.60 5.40
C VAL A 89 -20.83 1.83 4.40
N THR A 90 -19.60 1.95 4.86
CA THR A 90 -18.42 2.21 4.01
C THR A 90 -17.77 0.95 3.47
N VAL A 91 -18.23 -0.24 3.88
CA VAL A 91 -17.59 -1.55 3.59
C VAL A 91 -17.27 -1.74 2.12
N LYS A 92 -18.20 -1.42 1.22
CA LYS A 92 -17.99 -1.59 -0.22
C LYS A 92 -16.80 -0.76 -0.70
N ASN A 93 -16.77 0.53 -0.39
CA ASN A 93 -15.68 1.43 -0.77
C ASN A 93 -14.33 1.02 -0.15
N ASP A 94 -14.36 0.56 1.11
CA ASP A 94 -13.17 0.08 1.79
C ASP A 94 -12.60 -1.17 1.13
N LEU A 95 -13.47 -2.10 0.72
CA LEU A 95 -13.07 -3.32 0.02
C LEU A 95 -12.62 -3.07 -1.41
N GLU A 96 -13.23 -2.12 -2.12
CA GLU A 96 -12.82 -1.71 -3.48
C GLU A 96 -11.40 -1.08 -3.49
N TYR A 97 -10.93 -0.61 -2.33
CA TYR A 97 -9.54 -0.21 -2.18
C TYR A 97 -8.55 -1.39 -2.26
N LEU A 98 -8.98 -2.59 -1.88
CA LEU A 98 -8.17 -3.81 -1.80
C LEU A 98 -8.39 -4.79 -2.97
N ALA A 99 -9.60 -4.79 -3.53
CA ALA A 99 -10.02 -5.80 -4.49
C ALA A 99 -11.03 -5.26 -5.49
N THR A 100 -11.17 -5.95 -6.61
CA THR A 100 -12.24 -5.71 -7.59
C THR A 100 -13.35 -6.73 -7.36
N PHE A 101 -14.57 -6.25 -7.19
CA PHE A 101 -15.78 -7.05 -7.04
C PHE A 101 -16.62 -7.03 -8.33
N PRO A 102 -17.56 -7.97 -8.50
CA PRO A 102 -18.47 -7.97 -9.65
C PRO A 102 -19.18 -6.62 -9.80
N ALA A 103 -19.20 -6.10 -11.01
CA ALA A 103 -19.83 -4.82 -11.31
C ALA A 103 -21.36 -4.88 -11.12
N GLY A 104 -21.97 -3.76 -10.70
CA GLY A 104 -23.43 -3.63 -10.58
C GLY A 104 -24.02 -4.30 -9.33
N ASP A 105 -23.22 -4.74 -8.39
CA ASP A 105 -23.75 -5.24 -7.11
C ASP A 105 -24.30 -4.08 -6.27
N VAL A 106 -25.64 -4.03 -6.18
CA VAL A 106 -26.40 -3.00 -5.44
C VAL A 106 -26.82 -3.46 -4.05
N ARG A 107 -26.44 -4.66 -3.62
CA ARG A 107 -26.78 -5.22 -2.32
C ARG A 107 -26.15 -4.43 -1.18
N ASN A 108 -26.74 -4.56 0.01
CA ASN A 108 -26.22 -3.93 1.22
C ASN A 108 -25.00 -4.71 1.74
N TRP A 109 -23.87 -4.05 1.79
CA TRP A 109 -22.62 -4.58 2.31
C TRP A 109 -22.54 -4.26 3.80
N SER A 110 -22.26 -5.27 4.64
CA SER A 110 -22.28 -5.14 6.10
C SER A 110 -20.93 -5.35 6.76
N GLN A 111 -20.05 -6.16 6.15
CA GLN A 111 -18.74 -6.49 6.70
C GLN A 111 -17.75 -6.84 5.61
N GLY A 112 -16.53 -6.36 5.75
CA GLY A 112 -15.37 -6.75 4.94
C GLY A 112 -14.36 -7.52 5.75
N ARG A 113 -13.79 -8.58 5.18
CA ARG A 113 -12.72 -9.36 5.79
C ARG A 113 -11.69 -9.81 4.78
N TYR A 114 -10.53 -10.19 5.26
CA TYR A 114 -9.53 -10.88 4.46
C TYR A 114 -8.94 -12.07 5.21
N VAL A 115 -8.36 -13.00 4.45
CA VAL A 115 -7.53 -14.10 4.92
C VAL A 115 -6.20 -14.00 4.19
N LEU A 116 -5.09 -14.14 4.91
CA LEU A 116 -3.75 -14.17 4.34
C LEU A 116 -3.25 -15.60 4.30
N GLU A 117 -2.69 -15.98 3.18
CA GLU A 117 -1.89 -17.19 3.00
C GLU A 117 -0.44 -16.77 2.74
N ILE A 118 0.45 -17.16 3.62
CA ILE A 118 1.88 -16.88 3.57
C ILE A 118 2.60 -18.16 3.21
N ILE A 119 3.36 -18.14 2.12
CA ILE A 119 4.06 -19.30 1.61
C ILE A 119 5.55 -18.99 1.53
N ALA A 120 6.36 -19.78 2.22
CA ALA A 120 7.80 -19.71 2.21
C ALA A 120 8.37 -20.98 1.58
N VAL A 121 9.02 -20.86 0.42
CA VAL A 121 9.56 -21.98 -0.35
C VAL A 121 11.08 -21.85 -0.48
N PRO A 122 11.88 -22.89 -0.15
CA PRO A 122 13.30 -22.85 -0.43
C PRO A 122 13.56 -22.89 -1.94
N VAL A 123 14.44 -22.00 -2.42
CA VAL A 123 14.91 -21.96 -3.82
C VAL A 123 16.21 -22.76 -3.94
N ASP A 124 17.09 -22.59 -2.94
CA ASP A 124 18.35 -23.32 -2.80
C ASP A 124 18.74 -23.39 -1.31
N GLN A 125 19.98 -23.85 -1.03
CA GLN A 125 20.47 -23.99 0.34
C GLN A 125 20.55 -22.67 1.14
N LYS A 126 20.61 -21.52 0.45
CA LYS A 126 20.81 -20.19 1.07
C LYS A 126 19.69 -19.21 0.79
N ARG A 127 18.83 -19.51 -0.18
CA ARG A 127 17.76 -18.59 -0.60
C ARG A 127 16.38 -19.23 -0.49
N SER A 128 15.43 -18.43 -0.10
CA SER A 128 14.01 -18.81 -0.09
C SER A 128 13.15 -17.71 -0.68
N GLN A 129 11.98 -18.08 -1.17
CA GLN A 129 10.96 -17.15 -1.65
C GLN A 129 9.84 -17.03 -0.64
N LEU A 130 9.37 -15.81 -0.45
CA LEU A 130 8.16 -15.47 0.28
C LEU A 130 7.08 -15.05 -0.70
N GLN A 131 5.92 -15.70 -0.66
CA GLN A 131 4.73 -15.35 -1.42
C GLN A 131 3.59 -15.05 -0.44
N ILE A 132 2.84 -14.00 -0.74
CA ILE A 132 1.65 -13.62 0.02
C ILE A 132 0.45 -13.65 -0.92
N ASN A 133 -0.59 -14.37 -0.53
CA ASN A 133 -1.88 -14.37 -1.19
C ASN A 133 -2.94 -13.85 -0.21
N ALA A 134 -3.82 -12.97 -0.69
CA ALA A 134 -4.93 -12.45 0.10
C ALA A 134 -6.27 -12.83 -0.53
N THR A 135 -7.12 -13.49 0.24
CA THR A 135 -8.53 -13.71 -0.10
C THR A 135 -9.34 -12.61 0.56
N ILE A 136 -9.98 -11.75 -0.25
CA ILE A 136 -10.73 -10.59 0.21
C ILE A 136 -12.21 -10.84 -0.01
N GLN A 137 -13.02 -10.71 1.05
CA GLN A 137 -14.44 -11.07 1.03
C GLN A 137 -15.30 -9.98 1.64
N GLY A 138 -16.45 -9.73 1.00
CA GLY A 138 -17.49 -8.85 1.51
C GLY A 138 -18.75 -9.62 1.87
N ARG A 139 -19.37 -9.30 3.01
CA ARG A 139 -20.65 -9.86 3.44
C ARG A 139 -21.79 -9.00 2.94
N VAL A 140 -22.67 -9.59 2.17
CA VAL A 140 -23.81 -8.92 1.55
C VAL A 140 -25.13 -9.55 2.00
N ALA A 141 -26.19 -8.74 2.04
CA ALA A 141 -27.54 -9.20 2.26
C ALA A 141 -28.25 -9.38 0.91
N ASP A 142 -28.71 -10.57 0.64
CA ASP A 142 -29.56 -10.86 -0.52
C ASP A 142 -30.99 -10.37 -0.31
N PRO A 143 -31.79 -10.20 -1.36
CA PRO A 143 -33.18 -9.75 -1.28
C PRO A 143 -34.08 -10.64 -0.40
N ASN A 144 -33.73 -11.91 -0.25
CA ASN A 144 -34.43 -12.86 0.62
C ASN A 144 -34.01 -12.78 2.10
N GLY A 145 -33.11 -11.83 2.45
CA GLY A 145 -32.59 -11.64 3.80
C GLY A 145 -31.41 -12.55 4.17
N SER A 146 -30.99 -13.47 3.29
CA SER A 146 -29.81 -14.29 3.55
C SER A 146 -28.53 -13.46 3.48
N LEU A 147 -27.51 -13.85 4.26
CA LEU A 147 -26.23 -13.19 4.32
C LEU A 147 -25.17 -14.09 3.69
N ASN A 148 -24.58 -13.62 2.60
CA ASN A 148 -23.58 -14.37 1.83
C ASN A 148 -22.25 -13.63 1.78
N TRP A 149 -21.16 -14.39 1.65
CA TRP A 149 -19.84 -13.84 1.39
C TRP A 149 -19.54 -13.85 -0.10
N ILE A 150 -19.10 -12.71 -0.61
CA ILE A 150 -18.63 -12.56 -2.00
C ILE A 150 -17.13 -12.33 -1.95
N GLU A 151 -16.41 -13.05 -2.79
CA GLU A 151 -14.97 -12.88 -2.96
C GLU A 151 -14.68 -11.87 -4.05
N GLY A 152 -13.73 -10.96 -3.77
CA GLY A 152 -13.17 -10.01 -4.72
C GLY A 152 -11.80 -10.45 -5.20
N LYS A 153 -11.47 -10.09 -6.44
CA LYS A 153 -10.12 -10.28 -6.98
C LYS A 153 -9.20 -9.24 -6.38
N SER A 154 -8.19 -9.67 -5.59
CA SER A 154 -7.20 -8.77 -5.01
C SER A 154 -6.49 -7.90 -6.06
N ASN A 155 -6.19 -6.66 -5.71
CA ASN A 155 -5.38 -5.74 -6.51
C ASN A 155 -3.90 -5.70 -6.09
N GLY A 156 -3.49 -6.55 -5.16
CA GLY A 156 -2.11 -6.72 -4.70
C GLY A 156 -1.65 -5.74 -3.61
N ARG A 157 -2.47 -4.76 -3.23
CA ARG A 157 -2.07 -3.74 -2.24
C ARG A 157 -1.85 -4.32 -0.85
N LEU A 158 -2.74 -5.20 -0.42
CA LEU A 158 -2.63 -5.85 0.89
C LEU A 158 -1.43 -6.79 0.90
N GLU A 159 -1.24 -7.55 -0.17
CA GLU A 159 -0.11 -8.46 -0.33
C GLU A 159 1.22 -7.70 -0.31
N ASP A 160 1.33 -6.56 -0.99
CA ASP A 160 2.55 -5.74 -1.00
C ASP A 160 2.89 -5.19 0.38
N GLU A 161 1.88 -4.68 1.14
CA GLU A 161 2.10 -4.17 2.49
C GLU A 161 2.56 -5.27 3.45
N VAL A 162 1.90 -6.43 3.41
CA VAL A 162 2.27 -7.60 4.23
C VAL A 162 3.66 -8.10 3.84
N LEU A 163 3.94 -8.21 2.54
CA LEU A 163 5.22 -8.66 2.00
C LEU A 163 6.37 -7.76 2.46
N ARG A 164 6.19 -6.43 2.37
CA ARG A 164 7.17 -5.44 2.84
C ARG A 164 7.42 -5.56 4.35
N GLY A 165 6.36 -5.70 5.14
CA GLY A 165 6.50 -5.90 6.58
C GLY A 165 7.29 -7.15 6.94
N MET A 166 6.96 -8.28 6.33
CA MET A 166 7.63 -9.56 6.59
C MET A 166 9.07 -9.60 6.03
N ALA A 167 9.28 -9.14 4.79
CA ALA A 167 10.61 -9.07 4.21
C ALA A 167 11.51 -8.09 4.96
N GLY A 168 10.98 -6.92 5.34
CA GLY A 168 11.69 -5.94 6.16
C GLY A 168 12.13 -6.51 7.50
N LYS A 169 11.22 -7.19 8.20
CA LYS A 169 11.53 -7.88 9.47
C LYS A 169 12.57 -8.96 9.29
N THR A 170 12.46 -9.78 8.24
CA THR A 170 13.39 -10.86 7.94
C THR A 170 14.81 -10.36 7.62
N LEU A 171 14.91 -9.25 6.89
CA LEU A 171 16.17 -8.67 6.45
C LEU A 171 16.76 -7.64 7.43
N GLY A 172 15.99 -7.26 8.47
CA GLY A 172 16.39 -6.21 9.42
C GLY A 172 16.42 -4.80 8.80
N VAL A 173 15.62 -4.53 7.77
CA VAL A 173 15.54 -3.25 7.05
C VAL A 173 14.13 -2.73 7.00
N ASP A 174 13.97 -1.40 6.95
CA ASP A 174 12.65 -0.78 6.79
C ASP A 174 12.30 -0.71 5.29
N LEU A 175 11.40 -1.57 4.85
CA LEU A 175 10.85 -1.59 3.49
C LEU A 175 9.47 -0.93 3.39
N THR A 176 9.01 -0.27 4.45
CA THR A 176 7.69 0.38 4.44
C THR A 176 7.69 1.60 3.53
N ILE A 177 6.59 1.78 2.78
CA ILE A 177 6.45 2.94 1.90
C ILE A 177 6.25 4.20 2.75
N LYS A 178 7.21 5.12 2.66
CA LYS A 178 7.13 6.41 3.36
C LYS A 178 6.29 7.39 2.55
N GLY A 179 4.99 7.50 2.88
CA GLY A 179 4.11 8.48 2.25
C GLY A 179 2.88 8.78 3.10
N LYS A 180 2.53 10.07 3.23
CA LYS A 180 1.37 10.53 4.03
C LYS A 180 0.01 10.09 3.47
N THR A 181 -0.03 9.52 2.26
CA THR A 181 -1.27 9.25 1.51
C THR A 181 -1.68 7.78 1.50
N GLN A 182 -0.86 6.89 2.04
CA GLN A 182 -1.20 5.47 2.03
C GLN A 182 -1.95 5.11 3.32
N ARG A 183 -3.19 4.62 3.17
CA ARG A 183 -3.95 4.06 4.28
C ARG A 183 -3.22 2.81 4.76
N ARG A 184 -2.85 2.78 6.05
CA ARG A 184 -2.30 1.55 6.63
C ARG A 184 -3.38 0.48 6.64
N LEU A 185 -3.08 -0.66 6.05
CA LEU A 185 -3.99 -1.80 5.93
C LEU A 185 -3.85 -2.74 7.11
N LEU A 186 -2.65 -2.76 7.71
CA LEU A 186 -2.35 -3.52 8.91
C LEU A 186 -2.26 -2.59 10.12
N ASN A 187 -3.03 -2.88 11.16
CA ASN A 187 -2.93 -2.20 12.45
C ASN A 187 -1.83 -2.87 13.28
N CYS A 188 -0.58 -2.65 12.92
CA CYS A 188 0.55 -3.21 13.63
C CYS A 188 1.13 -2.18 14.61
N GLU A 189 1.35 -2.59 15.85
CA GLU A 189 2.17 -1.85 16.81
C GLU A 189 3.64 -2.23 16.57
N TYR A 190 4.38 -1.34 15.90
CA TYR A 190 5.82 -1.45 15.74
C TYR A 190 6.54 -0.50 16.67
#